data_82fd9786778830ae95cef69280f2c0e8
#
_entry.id   82fd9786778830ae95cef69280f2c0e8
#
_cell.length_a   1.000
_cell.length_b   1.000
_cell.length_c   1.000
_cell.angle_alpha   90.00
_cell.angle_beta   90.00
_cell.angle_gamma   90.00
#
_symmetry.space_group_name_H-M   'P 1'
#
loop_
_entity.id
_entity.type
_entity.pdbx_description
1 polymer ?
#
loop_
_entity_poly.entity_id
_entity_poly.type
_entity_poly.pdbx_seq_one_letter_code
_entity_poly.pdbx_strand_id
1 'polypeptide(L)'
;MKIVPMRELKNTVKIESLCAETNGPVFVTKNGYGKLVVMDIRYFEKLMDQIYEAILVNEGIKDLKEGKVHNGRSVLEEMKAKYGL
;
A
#
# COMPACT_ATOMS: atom_id res chain seq x y z
N MET A 1 9.51 -10.42 -7.96
CA MET A 1 9.36 -8.97 -8.09
C MET A 1 9.02 -8.64 -9.54
N LYS A 2 7.98 -7.84 -9.75
CA LYS A 2 7.60 -7.40 -11.09
C LYS A 2 8.06 -5.97 -11.32
N ILE A 3 8.64 -5.72 -12.48
CA ILE A 3 9.12 -4.42 -12.90
C ILE A 3 8.57 -4.17 -14.29
N VAL A 4 7.92 -3.03 -14.50
CA VAL A 4 7.34 -2.65 -15.78
C VAL A 4 7.74 -1.23 -16.13
N PRO A 5 7.90 -0.90 -17.42
CA PRO A 5 8.12 0.49 -17.82
C PRO A 5 6.85 1.33 -17.65
N MET A 6 7.03 2.62 -17.45
CA MET A 6 5.91 3.54 -17.18
C MET A 6 4.85 3.53 -18.31
N ARG A 7 5.25 3.32 -19.54
CA ARG A 7 4.33 3.26 -20.67
C ARG A 7 3.25 2.16 -20.52
N GLU A 8 3.54 1.11 -19.75
CA GLU A 8 2.58 0.03 -19.50
C GLU A 8 1.39 0.49 -18.67
N LEU A 9 1.48 1.60 -17.97
CA LEU A 9 0.38 2.14 -17.19
C LEU A 9 -0.79 2.58 -18.05
N LYS A 10 -0.58 2.78 -19.35
CA LYS A 10 -1.64 3.10 -20.29
C LYS A 10 -2.61 1.94 -20.49
N ASN A 11 -2.14 0.72 -20.28
CA ASN A 11 -2.97 -0.47 -20.37
C ASN A 11 -3.48 -0.82 -18.98
N THR A 12 -4.58 -0.20 -18.59
CA THR A 12 -5.13 -0.34 -17.24
C THR A 12 -5.58 -1.76 -16.93
N VAL A 13 -6.13 -2.46 -17.90
CA VAL A 13 -6.58 -3.85 -17.73
C VAL A 13 -5.38 -4.76 -17.44
N LYS A 14 -4.30 -4.59 -18.18
CA LYS A 14 -3.08 -5.37 -17.98
C LYS A 14 -2.46 -5.10 -16.61
N ILE A 15 -2.40 -3.84 -16.21
CA ILE A 15 -1.85 -3.45 -14.90
C ILE A 15 -2.69 -4.01 -13.76
N GLU A 16 -4.01 -3.93 -13.87
CA GLU A 16 -4.91 -4.50 -12.86
C GLU A 16 -4.68 -6.00 -12.71
N SER A 17 -4.65 -6.74 -13.82
CA SER A 17 -4.38 -8.17 -13.81
C SER A 17 -3.01 -8.51 -13.24
N LEU A 18 -2.00 -7.74 -13.60
CA LEU A 18 -0.63 -7.95 -13.13
C LEU A 18 -0.53 -7.76 -11.62
N CYS A 19 -1.16 -6.73 -11.09
CA CYS A 19 -1.18 -6.49 -9.64
C CYS A 19 -1.91 -7.61 -8.89
N ALA A 20 -3.03 -8.10 -9.42
CA ALA A 20 -3.78 -9.18 -8.81
C ALA A 20 -2.97 -10.49 -8.82
N GLU A 21 -2.33 -10.81 -9.94
CA GLU A 21 -1.52 -12.04 -10.07
C GLU A 21 -0.26 -12.01 -9.21
N THR A 22 0.39 -10.84 -9.14
CA THR A 22 1.65 -10.70 -8.41
C THR A 22 1.44 -10.82 -6.91
N ASN A 23 0.27 -10.39 -6.41
CA ASN A 23 -0.04 -10.36 -4.99
C ASN A 23 1.09 -9.68 -4.20
N GLY A 24 1.57 -8.58 -4.73
CA GLY A 24 2.67 -7.81 -4.18
C GLY A 24 2.87 -6.53 -4.99
N PRO A 25 3.94 -5.77 -4.70
CA PRO A 25 4.19 -4.53 -5.41
C PRO A 25 4.67 -4.77 -6.85
N VAL A 26 4.25 -3.88 -7.75
CA VAL A 26 4.75 -3.81 -9.12
C VAL A 26 5.52 -2.50 -9.23
N PHE A 27 6.79 -2.58 -9.55
CA PHE A 27 7.64 -1.40 -9.65
C PHE A 27 7.56 -0.84 -11.06
N VAL A 28 7.32 0.46 -11.16
CA VAL A 28 7.23 1.17 -12.43
C VAL A 28 8.48 2.00 -12.62
N THR A 29 9.16 1.80 -13.75
CA THR A 29 10.41 2.49 -14.05
C THR A 29 10.24 3.47 -15.19
N LYS A 30 11.07 4.51 -15.15
CA LYS A 30 11.20 5.47 -16.23
C LYS A 30 12.68 5.71 -16.46
N ASN A 31 13.13 5.56 -17.71
CA ASN A 31 14.55 5.73 -18.07
C ASN A 31 15.49 4.86 -17.22
N GLY A 32 15.06 3.64 -16.88
CA GLY A 32 15.87 2.72 -16.09
C GLY A 32 15.85 2.94 -14.59
N TYR A 33 15.11 3.94 -14.10
CA TYR A 33 15.01 4.24 -12.67
C TYR A 33 13.63 3.94 -12.13
N GLY A 34 13.56 3.45 -10.91
CA GLY A 34 12.29 3.26 -10.21
C GLY A 34 11.62 4.60 -9.99
N LYS A 35 10.36 4.70 -10.37
CA LYS A 35 9.61 5.96 -10.29
C LYS A 35 8.35 5.83 -9.45
N LEU A 36 7.61 4.74 -9.62
CA LEU A 36 6.33 4.52 -8.96
C LEU A 36 6.25 3.08 -8.48
N VAL A 37 5.37 2.85 -7.52
CA VAL A 37 4.98 1.51 -7.10
C VAL A 37 3.47 1.41 -7.26
N VAL A 38 3.01 0.35 -7.89
CA VAL A 38 1.58 0.06 -8.09
C VAL A 38 1.28 -1.28 -7.44
N MET A 39 0.18 -1.37 -6.74
CA MET A 39 -0.21 -2.61 -6.06
C MET A 39 -1.72 -2.71 -5.92
N ASP A 40 -2.20 -3.93 -5.76
CA ASP A 40 -3.61 -4.17 -5.45
C ASP A 40 -3.93 -3.56 -4.08
N ILE A 41 -5.10 -2.91 -3.97
CA ILE A 41 -5.47 -2.23 -2.73
C ILE A 41 -5.57 -3.21 -1.55
N ARG A 42 -5.96 -4.45 -1.80
CA ARG A 42 -6.03 -5.47 -0.74
C ARG A 42 -4.65 -5.84 -0.21
N TYR A 43 -3.67 -5.89 -1.09
CA TYR A 43 -2.28 -6.09 -0.68
C TYR A 43 -1.77 -4.91 0.14
N PHE A 44 -2.04 -3.69 -0.31
CA PHE A 44 -1.67 -2.47 0.39
C PHE A 44 -2.27 -2.42 1.80
N GLU A 45 -3.54 -2.74 1.94
CA GLU A 45 -4.21 -2.77 3.24
C GLU A 45 -3.55 -3.77 4.19
N LYS A 46 -3.27 -4.96 3.70
CA LYS A 46 -2.62 -6.00 4.49
C LYS A 46 -1.22 -5.57 4.93
N LEU A 47 -0.47 -4.97 4.01
CA LEU A 47 0.87 -4.47 4.31
C LEU A 47 0.82 -3.39 5.39
N MET A 48 -0.10 -2.44 5.27
CA MET A 48 -0.24 -1.37 6.24
C MET A 48 -0.69 -1.88 7.61
N ASP A 49 -1.61 -2.83 7.64
CA ASP A 49 -2.03 -3.46 8.90
C ASP A 49 -0.84 -4.10 9.61
N GLN A 50 0.02 -4.80 8.89
CA GLN A 50 1.23 -5.42 9.45
C GLN A 50 2.19 -4.39 10.00
N ILE A 51 2.39 -3.28 9.28
CA ILE A 51 3.27 -2.19 9.71
C ILE A 51 2.75 -1.54 11.00
N TYR A 52 1.44 -1.23 11.03
CA TYR A 52 0.85 -0.61 12.21
C TYR A 52 0.82 -1.53 13.42
N GLU A 53 0.60 -2.81 13.23
CA GLU A 53 0.70 -3.79 14.31
C GLU A 53 2.11 -3.83 14.89
N ALA A 54 3.14 -3.79 14.05
CA ALA A 54 4.52 -3.76 14.49
C ALA A 54 4.84 -2.49 15.28
N ILE A 55 4.35 -1.34 14.82
CA ILE A 55 4.52 -0.07 15.53
C ILE A 55 3.83 -0.10 16.89
N LEU A 56 2.60 -0.59 16.94
CA LEU A 56 1.85 -0.69 18.20
C LEU A 56 2.53 -1.58 19.22
N VAL A 57 3.13 -2.68 18.77
CA VAL A 57 3.88 -3.58 19.66
C VAL A 57 5.13 -2.88 20.20
N ASN A 58 5.84 -2.13 19.38
CA ASN A 58 7.09 -1.48 19.75
C ASN A 58 6.90 -0.22 20.60
N GLU A 59 5.88 0.59 20.29
CA GLU A 59 5.60 1.86 20.97
C GLU A 59 4.54 1.74 22.06
N GLY A 60 3.77 0.82 21.98
CA GLY A 60 2.66 0.25 22.52
C GLY A 60 1.95 0.84 23.71
N ILE A 61 2.32 0.32 24.89
CA ILE A 61 1.51 0.52 26.09
C ILE A 61 1.37 1.98 26.47
N LYS A 62 2.39 2.77 26.25
CA LYS A 62 2.38 4.19 26.58
C LYS A 62 1.31 4.93 25.79
N ASP A 63 1.28 4.71 24.47
CA ASP A 63 0.34 5.37 23.59
C ASP A 63 -1.09 4.91 23.84
N LEU A 64 -1.28 3.64 24.16
CA LEU A 64 -2.58 3.09 24.55
C LEU A 64 -3.12 3.77 25.82
N LYS A 65 -2.26 3.98 26.81
CA LYS A 65 -2.64 4.66 28.06
C LYS A 65 -2.98 6.13 27.83
N GLU A 66 -2.32 6.77 26.91
CA GLU A 66 -2.55 8.17 26.59
C GLU A 66 -3.73 8.37 25.66
N GLY A 67 -4.30 7.29 25.12
CA GLY A 67 -5.42 7.36 24.20
C GLY A 67 -5.06 8.00 22.86
N LYS A 68 -3.78 8.02 22.53
CA LYS A 68 -3.28 8.66 21.31
C LYS A 68 -2.95 7.69 20.19
N VAL A 69 -3.36 6.45 20.35
CA VAL A 69 -3.09 5.43 19.34
C VAL A 69 -3.99 5.66 18.13
N HIS A 70 -3.36 5.89 16.99
CA HIS A 70 -4.06 5.89 15.71
C HIS A 70 -4.12 4.47 15.20
N ASN A 71 -5.32 3.97 15.01
CA ASN A 71 -5.50 2.68 14.37
C ASN A 71 -5.16 2.84 12.89
N GLY A 72 -4.17 2.07 12.40
CA GLY A 72 -3.77 2.11 11.01
C GLY A 72 -4.92 1.82 10.05
N ARG A 73 -5.84 0.97 10.47
CA ARG A 73 -7.03 0.65 9.70
C ARG A 73 -7.95 1.86 9.56
N SER A 74 -8.10 2.67 10.61
CA SER A 74 -8.89 3.91 10.54
C SER A 74 -8.29 4.92 9.57
N VAL A 75 -6.96 5.05 9.56
CA VAL A 75 -6.27 5.92 8.61
C VAL A 75 -6.50 5.47 7.17
N LEU A 76 -6.41 4.14 6.92
CA LEU A 76 -6.70 3.59 5.60
C LEU A 76 -8.13 3.84 5.17
N GLU A 77 -9.09 3.68 6.07
CA GLU A 77 -10.50 3.92 5.78
C GLU A 77 -10.75 5.39 5.44
N GLU A 78 -10.14 6.30 6.16
CA GLU A 78 -10.20 7.72 5.85
C GLU A 78 -9.62 8.02 4.47
N MET A 79 -8.49 7.44 4.14
CA MET A 79 -7.87 7.59 2.82
C MET A 79 -8.75 7.05 1.72
N LYS A 80 -9.35 5.88 1.92
CA LYS A 80 -10.28 5.29 0.96
C LYS A 80 -11.48 6.17 0.73
N ALA A 81 -12.09 6.68 1.79
CA ALA A 81 -13.23 7.57 1.69
C ALA A 81 -12.88 8.85 0.95
N LYS A 82 -11.71 9.42 1.24
CA LYS A 82 -11.24 10.66 0.61
C LYS A 82 -11.00 10.50 -0.89
N TYR A 83 -10.48 9.36 -1.32
CA TYR A 83 -10.11 9.13 -2.72
C TYR A 83 -11.09 8.21 -3.46
N GLY A 84 -12.20 7.84 -2.84
CA GLY A 84 -13.22 7.01 -3.47
C GLY A 84 -12.81 5.56 -3.69
N LEU A 85 -11.94 5.06 -2.88
CA LEU A 85 -11.46 3.68 -3.01
C LEU A 85 -12.38 2.66 -2.32
#